data_33f75194ab044127b475b793c6d1863c
#
_entry.id   33f75194ab044127b475b793c6d1863c
#
_cell.length_a   1.000
_cell.length_b   1.000
_cell.length_c   1.000
_cell.angle_alpha   90.00
_cell.angle_beta   90.00
_cell.angle_gamma   90.00
#
_symmetry.space_group_name_H-M   'P 1'
#
loop_
_entity.id
_entity.type
_entity.pdbx_description
1 polymer ?
#
loop_
_entity_poly.entity_id
_entity_poly.type
_entity_poly.pdbx_seq_one_letter_code
_entity_poly.pdbx_strand_id
1 'polypeptide(L)'
;PHSKYALATYYVLAPAEASSNLARYDGIRYGYRATGENMNLDELYSTSRTEGFGAEVKRRIMIGTYVLSAGYYDAYYLKAQKMRRLIYNDFMEAFKICDVILTPTSPITAFPIGDESMLQNPINMYLNDVFTVSVNLAGLPAMSLPIGLSQNGLPLGMQFIGKPFDEATIFKVAAKLEQDAGFKRI
;
A
#
# COMPACT_ATOMS: atom_id res chain seq x y z
N PRO A 1 -4.91 -12.59 -13.68
CA PRO A 1 -6.27 -13.10 -13.41
C PRO A 1 -6.76 -12.80 -11.99
N HIS A 2 -5.85 -12.80 -10.98
CA HIS A 2 -6.20 -12.62 -9.58
C HIS A 2 -6.04 -11.17 -9.08
N SER A 3 -5.55 -10.23 -9.89
CA SER A 3 -5.36 -8.81 -9.51
C SER A 3 -6.66 -8.14 -9.00
N LYS A 4 -7.82 -8.56 -9.48
CA LYS A 4 -9.14 -8.08 -8.99
C LYS A 4 -9.38 -8.32 -7.50
N TYR A 5 -8.66 -9.25 -6.89
CA TYR A 5 -8.73 -9.54 -5.45
C TYR A 5 -7.65 -8.84 -4.63
N ALA A 6 -6.73 -8.13 -5.29
CA ALA A 6 -5.54 -7.57 -4.64
C ALA A 6 -5.90 -6.56 -3.55
N LEU A 7 -6.83 -5.65 -3.84
CA LEU A 7 -7.25 -4.63 -2.89
C LEU A 7 -7.84 -5.25 -1.62
N ALA A 8 -8.78 -6.18 -1.76
CA ALA A 8 -9.38 -6.88 -0.62
C ALA A 8 -8.33 -7.69 0.17
N THR A 9 -7.39 -8.34 -0.52
CA THR A 9 -6.29 -9.09 0.10
C THR A 9 -5.38 -8.18 0.92
N TYR A 10 -5.04 -7.01 0.37
CA TYR A 10 -4.23 -6.01 1.07
C TYR A 10 -4.92 -5.51 2.34
N TYR A 11 -6.22 -5.18 2.27
CA TYR A 11 -6.97 -4.69 3.44
C TYR A 11 -7.23 -5.73 4.54
N VAL A 12 -6.91 -6.99 4.28
CA VAL A 12 -6.81 -8.02 5.33
C VAL A 12 -5.38 -8.10 5.87
N LEU A 13 -4.39 -8.22 4.99
CA LEU A 13 -3.00 -8.48 5.40
C LEU A 13 -2.32 -7.27 6.04
N ALA A 14 -2.45 -6.08 5.44
CA ALA A 14 -1.77 -4.89 5.93
C ALA A 14 -2.29 -4.45 7.32
N PRO A 15 -3.60 -4.42 7.60
CA PRO A 15 -4.09 -4.19 8.96
C PRO A 15 -3.67 -5.26 9.96
N ALA A 16 -3.64 -6.54 9.58
CA ALA A 16 -3.16 -7.62 10.45
C ALA A 16 -1.69 -7.40 10.87
N GLU A 17 -0.82 -7.09 9.91
CA GLU A 17 0.58 -6.73 10.17
C GLU A 17 0.68 -5.44 11.01
N ALA A 18 -0.09 -4.41 10.67
CA ALA A 18 -0.10 -3.14 11.40
C ALA A 18 -0.51 -3.34 12.87
N SER A 19 -1.56 -4.12 13.16
CA SER A 19 -2.00 -4.36 14.52
C SER A 19 -0.93 -5.04 15.36
N SER A 20 -0.23 -6.03 14.81
CA SER A 20 0.89 -6.72 15.46
C SER A 20 2.11 -5.81 15.66
N ASN A 21 2.52 -5.08 14.62
CA ASN A 21 3.71 -4.25 14.67
C ASN A 21 3.52 -3.02 15.56
N LEU A 22 2.34 -2.37 15.51
CA LEU A 22 2.05 -1.19 16.30
C LEU A 22 1.67 -1.51 17.77
N ALA A 23 1.50 -2.78 18.13
CA ALA A 23 1.29 -3.19 19.51
C ALA A 23 2.43 -2.76 20.45
N ARG A 24 3.65 -2.65 19.92
CA ARG A 24 4.85 -2.25 20.70
C ARG A 24 4.97 -0.75 20.95
N TYR A 25 4.13 0.08 20.32
CA TYR A 25 4.08 1.53 20.55
C TYR A 25 3.18 1.83 21.74
N ASP A 26 3.70 1.64 22.93
CA ASP A 26 2.97 1.69 24.19
C ASP A 26 3.22 2.99 25.00
N GLY A 27 4.09 3.88 24.48
CA GLY A 27 4.48 5.12 25.16
C GLY A 27 5.54 4.91 26.25
N ILE A 28 6.04 3.68 26.46
CA ILE A 28 7.12 3.39 27.39
C ILE A 28 8.41 3.08 26.64
N ARG A 29 8.37 2.14 25.70
CA ARG A 29 9.53 1.75 24.88
C ARG A 29 9.63 2.56 23.60
N TYR A 30 8.49 2.81 22.95
CA TYR A 30 8.42 3.45 21.64
C TYR A 30 7.24 4.40 21.55
N GLY A 31 7.40 5.40 20.68
CA GLY A 31 6.36 6.29 20.26
C GLY A 31 6.03 7.40 21.26
N TYR A 32 4.89 8.02 21.03
CA TYR A 32 4.37 9.08 21.84
C TYR A 32 4.00 8.57 23.24
N ARG A 33 4.37 9.34 24.28
CA ARG A 33 4.00 9.10 25.66
C ARG A 33 3.12 10.24 26.16
N ALA A 34 1.92 9.91 26.59
CA ALA A 34 1.03 10.88 27.21
C ALA A 34 1.61 11.39 28.54
N THR A 35 1.39 12.66 28.80
CA THR A 35 1.78 13.32 30.06
C THR A 35 0.54 13.56 30.90
N GLY A 36 0.52 13.09 32.13
CA GLY A 36 -0.56 13.31 33.09
C GLY A 36 -0.09 12.96 34.50
N GLU A 37 -0.67 13.64 35.50
CA GLU A 37 -0.39 13.38 36.90
C GLU A 37 -1.17 12.13 37.35
N ASN A 38 -0.50 11.23 38.08
CA ASN A 38 -1.09 10.05 38.74
C ASN A 38 -1.80 9.03 37.82
N MET A 39 -1.42 8.95 36.53
CA MET A 39 -1.90 7.89 35.65
C MET A 39 -1.42 6.53 36.13
N ASN A 40 -2.34 5.56 36.22
CA ASN A 40 -1.96 4.17 36.33
C ASN A 40 -1.46 3.64 34.97
N LEU A 41 -0.95 2.39 34.93
CA LEU A 41 -0.32 1.84 33.74
C LEU A 41 -1.32 1.68 32.56
N ASP A 42 -2.56 1.26 32.86
CA ASP A 42 -3.59 1.07 31.83
C ASP A 42 -4.05 2.42 31.25
N GLU A 43 -4.19 3.43 32.10
CA GLU A 43 -4.48 4.80 31.68
C GLU A 43 -3.34 5.38 30.82
N LEU A 44 -2.09 5.17 31.21
CA LEU A 44 -0.94 5.62 30.43
C LEU A 44 -0.92 4.98 29.05
N TYR A 45 -1.13 3.67 28.93
CA TYR A 45 -1.19 2.98 27.64
C TYR A 45 -2.36 3.45 26.79
N SER A 46 -3.54 3.51 27.37
CA SER A 46 -4.77 3.90 26.67
C SER A 46 -4.65 5.32 26.13
N THR A 47 -4.22 6.27 26.97
CA THR A 47 -4.09 7.68 26.61
C THR A 47 -3.00 7.88 25.57
N SER A 48 -1.80 7.28 25.78
CA SER A 48 -0.69 7.39 24.83
C SER A 48 -1.08 6.87 23.44
N ARG A 49 -1.77 5.74 23.36
CA ARG A 49 -2.22 5.18 22.08
C ARG A 49 -3.37 5.98 21.46
N THR A 50 -4.26 6.52 22.29
CA THR A 50 -5.38 7.34 21.82
C THR A 50 -4.91 8.66 21.22
N GLU A 51 -3.96 9.32 21.84
CA GLU A 51 -3.40 10.60 21.38
C GLU A 51 -2.36 10.40 20.27
N GLY A 52 -1.51 9.37 20.39
CA GLY A 52 -0.40 9.12 19.49
C GLY A 52 -0.79 8.53 18.13
N PHE A 53 -1.94 7.86 18.00
CA PHE A 53 -2.42 7.30 16.74
C PHE A 53 -3.57 8.10 16.13
N GLY A 54 -3.43 8.48 14.86
CA GLY A 54 -4.51 9.08 14.09
C GLY A 54 -5.68 8.12 13.86
N ALA A 55 -6.83 8.65 13.44
CA ALA A 55 -8.08 7.90 13.28
C ALA A 55 -7.95 6.70 12.31
N GLU A 56 -7.26 6.88 11.17
CA GLU A 56 -7.06 5.81 10.19
C GLU A 56 -6.17 4.69 10.75
N VAL A 57 -5.11 5.02 11.47
CA VAL A 57 -4.23 4.01 12.09
C VAL A 57 -4.99 3.21 13.12
N LYS A 58 -5.80 3.85 13.97
CA LYS A 58 -6.67 3.18 14.95
C LYS A 58 -7.65 2.23 14.26
N ARG A 59 -8.28 2.65 13.17
CA ARG A 59 -9.17 1.80 12.37
C ARG A 59 -8.45 0.56 11.85
N ARG A 60 -7.24 0.70 11.29
CA ARG A 60 -6.44 -0.44 10.80
C ARG A 60 -6.02 -1.38 11.91
N ILE A 61 -5.64 -0.87 13.08
CA ILE A 61 -5.34 -1.70 14.26
C ILE A 61 -6.56 -2.53 14.67
N MET A 62 -7.74 -1.93 14.71
CA MET A 62 -8.98 -2.64 15.07
C MET A 62 -9.33 -3.72 14.05
N ILE A 63 -9.28 -3.41 12.75
CA ILE A 63 -9.52 -4.39 11.67
C ILE A 63 -8.49 -5.53 11.77
N GLY A 64 -7.21 -5.22 11.96
CA GLY A 64 -6.15 -6.21 12.08
C GLY A 64 -6.35 -7.14 13.27
N THR A 65 -6.70 -6.59 14.42
CA THR A 65 -7.01 -7.37 15.62
C THR A 65 -8.20 -8.31 15.38
N TYR A 66 -9.24 -7.84 14.70
CA TYR A 66 -10.40 -8.65 14.34
C TYR A 66 -10.03 -9.82 13.43
N VAL A 67 -9.31 -9.57 12.33
CA VAL A 67 -8.96 -10.64 11.37
C VAL A 67 -7.96 -11.66 11.92
N LEU A 68 -7.21 -11.30 12.97
CA LEU A 68 -6.29 -12.21 13.67
C LEU A 68 -6.95 -12.95 14.84
N SER A 69 -8.20 -12.62 15.19
CA SER A 69 -8.89 -13.24 16.33
C SER A 69 -9.35 -14.67 16.03
N ALA A 70 -9.59 -15.43 17.09
CA ALA A 70 -10.06 -16.81 16.99
C ALA A 70 -11.36 -16.88 16.17
N GLY A 71 -11.46 -17.84 15.27
CA GLY A 71 -12.60 -18.05 14.38
C GLY A 71 -12.56 -17.22 13.08
N TYR A 72 -11.81 -16.13 13.03
CA TYR A 72 -11.66 -15.29 11.82
C TYR A 72 -10.32 -15.47 11.12
N TYR A 73 -9.30 -15.92 11.83
CA TYR A 73 -7.95 -16.12 11.30
C TYR A 73 -7.93 -16.99 10.04
N ASP A 74 -8.55 -18.14 10.05
CA ASP A 74 -8.60 -19.06 8.91
C ASP A 74 -9.46 -18.49 7.77
N ALA A 75 -10.60 -17.90 8.11
CA ALA A 75 -11.55 -17.39 7.14
C ALA A 75 -11.03 -16.15 6.38
N TYR A 76 -10.22 -15.30 7.01
CA TYR A 76 -9.74 -14.06 6.44
C TYR A 76 -8.23 -14.08 6.21
N TYR A 77 -7.42 -14.22 7.26
CA TYR A 77 -5.96 -14.06 7.16
C TYR A 77 -5.32 -15.15 6.31
N LEU A 78 -5.59 -16.43 6.60
CA LEU A 78 -5.05 -17.54 5.79
C LEU A 78 -5.56 -17.51 4.36
N LYS A 79 -6.82 -17.15 4.14
CA LYS A 79 -7.38 -16.99 2.80
C LYS A 79 -6.67 -15.87 2.02
N ALA A 80 -6.41 -14.74 2.67
CA ALA A 80 -5.66 -13.64 2.08
C ALA A 80 -4.20 -14.03 1.75
N GLN A 81 -3.53 -14.80 2.61
CA GLN A 81 -2.19 -15.33 2.33
C GLN A 81 -2.18 -16.26 1.10
N LYS A 82 -3.18 -17.12 0.97
CA LYS A 82 -3.34 -17.99 -0.22
C LYS A 82 -3.58 -17.15 -1.48
N MET A 83 -4.42 -16.12 -1.40
CA MET A 83 -4.68 -15.21 -2.52
C MET A 83 -3.42 -14.42 -2.91
N ARG A 84 -2.65 -13.93 -1.95
CA ARG A 84 -1.34 -13.29 -2.18
C ARG A 84 -0.43 -14.20 -3.01
N ARG A 85 -0.39 -15.50 -2.70
CA ARG A 85 0.42 -16.46 -3.47
C ARG A 85 -0.08 -16.62 -4.91
N LEU A 86 -1.40 -16.62 -5.12
CA LEU A 86 -1.97 -16.68 -6.48
C LEU A 86 -1.62 -15.43 -7.29
N ILE A 87 -1.71 -14.24 -6.68
CA ILE A 87 -1.29 -12.99 -7.31
C ILE A 87 0.20 -13.03 -7.71
N TYR A 88 1.07 -13.50 -6.81
CA TYR A 88 2.49 -13.69 -7.13
C TYR A 88 2.68 -14.62 -8.33
N ASN A 89 1.98 -15.73 -8.36
CA ASN A 89 2.08 -16.70 -9.46
C ASN A 89 1.64 -16.11 -10.80
N ASP A 90 0.62 -15.24 -10.84
CA ASP A 90 0.20 -14.54 -12.06
C ASP A 90 1.35 -13.72 -12.66
N PHE A 91 2.11 -12.99 -11.82
CA PHE A 91 3.29 -12.26 -12.28
C PHE A 91 4.40 -13.20 -12.76
N MET A 92 4.65 -14.31 -12.06
CA MET A 92 5.67 -15.28 -12.48
C MET A 92 5.34 -15.91 -13.83
N GLU A 93 4.07 -16.18 -14.13
CA GLU A 93 3.64 -16.65 -15.45
C GLU A 93 3.88 -15.56 -16.53
N ALA A 94 3.54 -14.30 -16.23
CA ALA A 94 3.80 -13.21 -17.17
C ALA A 94 5.30 -13.03 -17.45
N PHE A 95 6.16 -13.16 -16.45
CA PHE A 95 7.62 -13.05 -16.60
C PHE A 95 8.29 -14.21 -17.32
N LYS A 96 7.56 -15.24 -17.74
CA LYS A 96 8.06 -16.26 -18.68
C LYS A 96 8.15 -15.73 -20.11
N ILE A 97 7.38 -14.69 -20.43
CA ILE A 97 7.25 -14.14 -21.79
C ILE A 97 7.69 -12.67 -21.91
N CYS A 98 8.01 -12.01 -20.80
CA CYS A 98 8.52 -10.64 -20.80
C CYS A 98 9.52 -10.43 -19.65
N ASP A 99 10.33 -9.37 -19.75
CA ASP A 99 11.32 -9.01 -18.72
C ASP A 99 10.82 -7.90 -17.81
N VAL A 100 9.95 -7.01 -18.31
CA VAL A 100 9.34 -5.90 -17.57
C VAL A 100 7.87 -5.78 -17.95
N ILE A 101 7.02 -5.52 -16.95
CA ILE A 101 5.60 -5.25 -17.18
C ILE A 101 5.37 -3.74 -16.99
N LEU A 102 4.63 -3.14 -17.92
CA LEU A 102 4.28 -1.71 -17.88
C LEU A 102 2.80 -1.54 -17.57
N THR A 103 2.48 -0.65 -16.64
CA THR A 103 1.11 -0.25 -16.31
C THR A 103 1.06 1.25 -15.98
N PRO A 104 -0.11 1.90 -16.04
CA PRO A 104 -0.27 3.18 -15.36
C PRO A 104 0.06 3.04 -13.88
N THR A 105 0.60 4.09 -13.26
CA THR A 105 0.86 4.07 -11.80
C THR A 105 -0.45 4.28 -11.02
N SER A 106 -1.30 5.17 -11.50
CA SER A 106 -2.60 5.49 -10.91
C SER A 106 -3.68 5.55 -12.00
N PRO A 107 -4.94 5.22 -11.70
CA PRO A 107 -6.04 5.30 -12.67
C PRO A 107 -6.46 6.73 -12.99
N ILE A 108 -6.11 7.70 -12.15
CA ILE A 108 -6.43 9.11 -12.31
C ILE A 108 -5.20 9.99 -12.12
N THR A 109 -5.30 11.23 -12.59
CA THR A 109 -4.32 12.28 -12.26
C THR A 109 -4.49 12.77 -10.81
N ALA A 110 -3.55 13.61 -10.34
CA ALA A 110 -3.70 14.25 -9.04
C ALA A 110 -5.04 15.01 -8.95
N PHE A 111 -5.71 14.88 -7.82
CA PHE A 111 -6.94 15.60 -7.50
C PHE A 111 -6.63 16.84 -6.65
N PRO A 112 -7.54 17.84 -6.57
CA PRO A 112 -7.32 19.05 -5.79
C PRO A 112 -7.09 18.77 -4.30
N ILE A 113 -6.24 19.55 -3.65
CA ILE A 113 -6.07 19.49 -2.19
C ILE A 113 -7.39 19.86 -1.53
N GLY A 114 -7.86 19.01 -0.61
CA GLY A 114 -9.12 19.22 0.09
C GLY A 114 -10.37 18.77 -0.70
N ASP A 115 -10.20 17.99 -1.76
CA ASP A 115 -11.34 17.41 -2.49
C ASP A 115 -12.14 16.48 -1.57
N GLU A 116 -13.30 16.97 -1.12
CA GLU A 116 -14.18 16.24 -0.21
C GLU A 116 -14.72 14.95 -0.81
N SER A 117 -14.90 14.87 -2.13
CA SER A 117 -15.38 13.66 -2.81
C SER A 117 -14.41 12.49 -2.66
N MET A 118 -13.13 12.79 -2.59
CA MET A 118 -12.06 11.80 -2.35
C MET A 118 -11.92 11.47 -0.87
N LEU A 119 -12.14 12.44 0.02
CA LEU A 119 -11.95 12.29 1.46
C LEU A 119 -13.13 11.60 2.16
N GLN A 120 -14.37 11.86 1.71
CA GLN A 120 -15.59 11.33 2.33
C GLN A 120 -15.82 9.84 2.04
N ASN A 121 -15.32 9.33 0.92
CA ASN A 121 -15.45 7.92 0.58
C ASN A 121 -14.07 7.24 0.55
N PRO A 122 -13.71 6.47 1.60
CA PRO A 122 -12.44 5.74 1.64
C PRO A 122 -12.20 4.83 0.43
N ILE A 123 -13.26 4.33 -0.21
CA ILE A 123 -13.16 3.46 -1.39
C ILE A 123 -12.54 4.22 -2.57
N ASN A 124 -12.87 5.51 -2.76
CA ASN A 124 -12.29 6.32 -3.83
C ASN A 124 -10.77 6.46 -3.65
N MET A 125 -10.31 6.69 -2.42
CA MET A 125 -8.88 6.72 -2.12
C MET A 125 -8.21 5.37 -2.38
N TYR A 126 -8.87 4.28 -2.01
CA TYR A 126 -8.33 2.92 -2.17
C TYR A 126 -8.23 2.50 -3.64
N LEU A 127 -9.13 2.96 -4.51
CA LEU A 127 -9.08 2.68 -5.94
C LEU A 127 -7.85 3.29 -6.63
N ASN A 128 -7.23 4.32 -6.05
CA ASN A 128 -5.98 4.87 -6.58
C ASN A 128 -4.82 3.86 -6.55
N ASP A 129 -4.87 2.87 -5.66
CA ASP A 129 -3.83 1.86 -5.48
C ASP A 129 -4.04 0.61 -6.36
N VAL A 130 -5.07 0.60 -7.21
CA VAL A 130 -5.49 -0.61 -7.96
C VAL A 130 -4.37 -1.21 -8.82
N PHE A 131 -3.47 -0.40 -9.36
CA PHE A 131 -2.34 -0.86 -10.17
C PHE A 131 -1.08 -1.17 -9.36
N THR A 132 -0.94 -0.65 -8.15
CA THR A 132 0.27 -0.79 -7.35
C THR A 132 0.16 -1.86 -6.27
N VAL A 133 -1.04 -2.06 -5.72
CA VAL A 133 -1.25 -2.97 -4.59
C VAL A 133 -0.91 -4.43 -4.92
N SER A 134 -1.19 -4.91 -6.12
CA SER A 134 -0.87 -6.28 -6.55
C SER A 134 0.64 -6.53 -6.60
N VAL A 135 1.41 -5.53 -7.01
CA VAL A 135 2.88 -5.56 -7.08
C VAL A 135 3.48 -5.66 -5.68
N ASN A 136 2.97 -4.84 -4.74
CA ASN A 136 3.37 -4.88 -3.33
C ASN A 136 3.04 -6.24 -2.68
N LEU A 137 1.85 -6.80 -2.95
CA LEU A 137 1.47 -8.12 -2.45
C LEU A 137 2.36 -9.23 -3.02
N ALA A 138 2.77 -9.12 -4.27
CA ALA A 138 3.68 -10.06 -4.91
C ALA A 138 5.14 -9.90 -4.44
N GLY A 139 5.49 -8.78 -3.80
CA GLY A 139 6.85 -8.52 -3.34
C GLY A 139 7.83 -8.29 -4.50
N LEU A 140 7.37 -7.62 -5.55
CA LEU A 140 8.15 -7.36 -6.75
C LEU A 140 8.75 -5.95 -6.72
N PRO A 141 9.95 -5.76 -7.30
CA PRO A 141 10.49 -4.44 -7.50
C PRO A 141 9.69 -3.69 -8.55
N ALA A 142 9.42 -2.42 -8.30
CA ALA A 142 8.75 -1.54 -9.25
C ALA A 142 9.17 -0.09 -9.06
N MET A 143 9.07 0.70 -10.12
CA MET A 143 9.26 2.14 -10.07
C MET A 143 8.23 2.86 -10.92
N SER A 144 7.95 4.11 -10.59
CA SER A 144 7.12 4.99 -11.38
C SER A 144 8.00 6.07 -12.05
N LEU A 145 7.73 6.31 -13.32
CA LEU A 145 8.39 7.35 -14.11
C LEU A 145 7.32 8.27 -14.72
N PRO A 146 7.49 9.61 -14.66
CA PRO A 146 6.62 10.50 -15.42
C PRO A 146 6.90 10.36 -16.92
N ILE A 147 5.82 10.17 -17.71
CA ILE A 147 5.92 9.95 -19.16
C ILE A 147 5.27 11.05 -19.99
N GLY A 148 4.60 11.99 -19.38
CA GLY A 148 3.93 13.09 -20.05
C GLY A 148 2.97 13.84 -19.14
N LEU A 149 2.19 14.70 -19.74
CA LEU A 149 1.16 15.50 -19.08
C LEU A 149 -0.22 15.12 -19.61
N SER A 150 -1.20 15.18 -18.74
CA SER A 150 -2.61 15.09 -19.12
C SER A 150 -3.06 16.32 -19.90
N GLN A 151 -4.29 16.32 -20.45
CA GLN A 151 -4.88 17.49 -21.09
C GLN A 151 -4.93 18.73 -20.17
N ASN A 152 -5.00 18.51 -18.86
CA ASN A 152 -5.03 19.58 -17.86
C ASN A 152 -3.62 19.96 -17.34
N GLY A 153 -2.55 19.48 -17.96
CA GLY A 153 -1.18 19.79 -17.57
C GLY A 153 -0.67 19.04 -16.34
N LEU A 154 -1.39 18.03 -15.83
CA LEU A 154 -0.97 17.24 -14.67
C LEU A 154 -0.09 16.05 -15.10
N PRO A 155 0.95 15.67 -14.31
CA PRO A 155 1.83 14.56 -14.64
C PRO A 155 1.09 13.21 -14.74
N LEU A 156 1.52 12.40 -15.71
CA LEU A 156 1.08 11.02 -15.88
C LEU A 156 2.25 10.09 -15.55
N GLY A 157 2.04 9.16 -14.63
CA GLY A 157 3.03 8.17 -14.22
C GLY A 157 2.82 6.82 -14.90
N MET A 158 3.92 6.23 -15.37
CA MET A 158 3.96 4.83 -15.81
C MET A 158 4.77 4.00 -14.82
N GLN A 159 4.21 2.86 -14.42
CA GLN A 159 4.85 1.91 -13.53
C GLN A 159 5.58 0.84 -14.34
N PHE A 160 6.82 0.56 -13.95
CA PHE A 160 7.67 -0.52 -14.44
C PHE A 160 7.79 -1.57 -13.34
N ILE A 161 7.42 -2.80 -13.64
CA ILE A 161 7.45 -3.92 -12.69
C ILE A 161 8.45 -4.94 -13.21
N GLY A 162 9.40 -5.35 -12.38
CA GLY A 162 10.46 -6.31 -12.72
C GLY A 162 10.34 -7.64 -12.02
N LYS A 163 11.17 -8.59 -12.45
CA LYS A 163 11.35 -9.88 -11.78
C LYS A 163 11.90 -9.67 -10.37
N PRO A 164 11.70 -10.62 -9.43
CA PRO A 164 12.27 -10.51 -8.10
C PRO A 164 13.78 -10.23 -8.13
N PHE A 165 14.21 -9.20 -7.39
CA PHE A 165 15.62 -8.77 -7.26
C PHE A 165 16.28 -8.30 -8.58
N ASP A 166 15.50 -7.92 -9.60
CA ASP A 166 16.01 -7.44 -10.89
C ASP A 166 15.71 -5.94 -11.09
N GLU A 167 16.05 -5.13 -10.12
CA GLU A 167 15.94 -3.66 -10.18
C GLU A 167 16.80 -3.07 -11.32
N ALA A 168 17.92 -3.72 -11.63
CA ALA A 168 18.83 -3.27 -12.69
C ALA A 168 18.14 -3.23 -14.06
N THR A 169 17.33 -4.24 -14.39
CA THR A 169 16.56 -4.27 -15.64
C THR A 169 15.51 -3.15 -15.67
N ILE A 170 14.81 -2.91 -14.56
CA ILE A 170 13.83 -1.83 -14.45
C ILE A 170 14.50 -0.47 -14.73
N PHE A 171 15.62 -0.18 -14.06
CA PHE A 171 16.35 1.08 -14.25
C PHE A 171 16.84 1.26 -15.68
N LYS A 172 17.33 0.19 -16.31
CA LYS A 172 17.82 0.24 -17.70
C LYS A 172 16.70 0.58 -18.68
N VAL A 173 15.53 -0.07 -18.53
CA VAL A 173 14.36 0.19 -19.40
C VAL A 173 13.78 1.57 -19.14
N ALA A 174 13.64 1.97 -17.87
CA ALA A 174 13.11 3.26 -17.48
C ALA A 174 14.02 4.43 -17.96
N ALA A 175 15.33 4.31 -17.81
CA ALA A 175 16.27 5.32 -18.27
C ALA A 175 16.18 5.53 -19.80
N LYS A 176 15.98 4.45 -20.55
CA LYS A 176 15.79 4.55 -22.01
C LYS A 176 14.49 5.29 -22.35
N LEU A 177 13.40 4.94 -21.68
CA LEU A 177 12.11 5.60 -21.90
C LEU A 177 12.14 7.08 -21.47
N GLU A 178 12.81 7.40 -20.36
CA GLU A 178 12.97 8.79 -19.89
C GLU A 178 13.67 9.65 -20.94
N GLN A 179 14.73 9.12 -21.57
CA GLN A 179 15.44 9.80 -22.66
C GLN A 179 14.54 10.03 -23.88
N ASP A 180 13.79 9.00 -24.28
CA ASP A 180 12.95 9.05 -25.47
C ASP A 180 11.68 9.90 -25.27
N ALA A 181 11.09 9.90 -24.07
CA ALA A 181 9.92 10.70 -23.72
C ALA A 181 10.24 12.19 -23.60
N GLY A 182 11.50 12.57 -23.35
CA GLY A 182 11.93 13.96 -23.24
C GLY A 182 11.19 14.76 -22.17
N PHE A 183 10.68 14.09 -21.12
CA PHE A 183 9.92 14.73 -20.05
C PHE A 183 10.82 15.73 -19.31
N LYS A 184 10.51 17.01 -19.45
CA LYS A 184 11.23 18.06 -18.71
C LYS A 184 10.66 18.14 -17.28
N ARG A 185 11.55 18.09 -16.29
CA ARG A 185 11.16 18.40 -14.90
C ARG A 185 10.56 19.81 -14.84
N ILE A 186 9.40 19.91 -14.21
CA ILE A 186 8.73 21.19 -13.92
C ILE A 186 9.48 21.88 -12.78
#